data_cd2cbfac77be8e616dbaef30533044d7
#
_entry.id   cd2cbfac77be8e616dbaef30533044d7
#
_cell.length_a   1.000
_cell.length_b   1.000
_cell.length_c   1.000
_cell.angle_alpha   90.00
_cell.angle_beta   90.00
_cell.angle_gamma   90.00
#
_symmetry.space_group_name_H-M   'P 1'
#
loop_
_entity.id
_entity.type
_entity.pdbx_description
1 polymer ?
#
loop_
_entity_poly.entity_id
_entity_poly.type
_entity_poly.pdbx_seq_one_letter_code
_entity_poly.pdbx_strand_id
1 'polypeptide(L)'
;GKTRHSGLEAQTRYALGELSPALDNLSVYASYAYVNAEIREKGDTYGNQVPFSPKHKGTFGVDYKPGSWTFNFNGDFQSSQFADNANTVAESADGSTGRIPGYMLWGARVAYDFGPQMANLNLALGVKNIFDHAYYTRSYDDNNKGLYAGQPRTLYLQGSMKF
;
A
#
# COMPACT_ATOMS: atom_id res chain seq x y z
N GLY A 1 9.41 -25.88 6.15
CA GLY A 1 8.56 -25.42 7.23
C GLY A 1 7.09 -25.58 6.90
N LYS A 2 6.23 -25.79 7.88
CA LYS A 2 4.78 -25.88 7.71
C LYS A 2 4.13 -24.60 8.21
N THR A 3 3.34 -23.94 7.37
CA THR A 3 2.61 -22.70 7.71
C THR A 3 1.13 -22.84 7.39
N ARG A 4 0.29 -22.03 8.02
CA ARG A 4 -1.14 -21.89 7.73
C ARG A 4 -1.45 -20.43 7.45
N HIS A 5 -2.11 -20.15 6.35
CA HIS A 5 -2.58 -18.85 5.97
C HIS A 5 -4.11 -18.86 5.89
N SER A 6 -4.75 -17.88 6.50
CA SER A 6 -6.20 -17.65 6.40
C SER A 6 -6.45 -16.14 6.41
N GLY A 7 -7.48 -15.70 5.71
CA GLY A 7 -7.71 -14.27 5.61
C GLY A 7 -9.05 -13.92 4.97
N LEU A 8 -9.29 -12.64 4.89
CA LEU A 8 -10.44 -12.02 4.24
C LEU A 8 -9.95 -10.82 3.44
N GLU A 9 -10.47 -10.68 2.23
CA GLU A 9 -10.26 -9.50 1.40
C GLU A 9 -11.60 -8.87 1.05
N ALA A 10 -11.67 -7.55 1.08
CA ALA A 10 -12.84 -6.79 0.68
C ALA A 10 -12.40 -5.56 -0.10
N GLN A 11 -13.18 -5.20 -1.12
CA GLN A 11 -12.99 -3.95 -1.85
C GLN A 11 -14.34 -3.35 -2.21
N THR A 12 -14.38 -2.02 -2.26
CA THR A 12 -15.57 -1.28 -2.65
C THR A 12 -15.19 0.00 -3.38
N ARG A 13 -16.08 0.43 -4.26
CA ARG A 13 -16.05 1.76 -4.89
C ARG A 13 -17.50 2.25 -4.96
N TYR A 14 -17.72 3.50 -4.56
CA TYR A 14 -19.01 4.11 -4.57
C TYR A 14 -18.97 5.48 -5.28
N ALA A 15 -19.86 5.68 -6.25
CA ALA A 15 -20.05 6.95 -6.94
C ALA A 15 -20.97 7.84 -6.10
N LEU A 16 -20.48 8.97 -5.62
CA LEU A 16 -21.22 9.85 -4.74
C LEU A 16 -22.35 10.62 -5.46
N GLY A 17 -22.32 10.68 -6.78
CA GLY A 17 -23.41 11.21 -7.60
C GLY A 17 -24.75 10.53 -7.35
N GLU A 18 -24.75 9.27 -6.94
CA GLU A 18 -25.97 8.55 -6.54
C GLU A 18 -26.65 9.13 -5.29
N LEU A 19 -25.90 9.88 -4.47
CA LEU A 19 -26.44 10.55 -3.29
C LEU A 19 -26.93 11.98 -3.62
N SER A 20 -26.26 12.66 -4.55
CA SER A 20 -26.58 14.03 -4.94
C SER A 20 -25.93 14.39 -6.28
N PRO A 21 -26.65 15.01 -7.22
CA PRO A 21 -26.08 15.50 -8.48
C PRO A 21 -24.87 16.45 -8.31
N ALA A 22 -24.80 17.16 -7.18
CA ALA A 22 -23.66 18.02 -6.88
C ALA A 22 -22.33 17.24 -6.70
N LEU A 23 -22.39 15.92 -6.55
CA LEU A 23 -21.26 15.01 -6.34
C LEU A 23 -20.99 14.07 -7.53
N ASP A 24 -21.60 14.34 -8.70
CA ASP A 24 -21.58 13.45 -9.85
C ASP A 24 -20.19 12.98 -10.31
N ASN A 25 -19.18 13.81 -10.16
CA ASN A 25 -17.84 13.46 -10.60
C ASN A 25 -16.94 12.88 -9.49
N LEU A 26 -17.53 12.62 -8.32
CA LEU A 26 -16.81 12.19 -7.13
C LEU A 26 -17.09 10.72 -6.83
N SER A 27 -16.06 9.95 -6.58
CA SER A 27 -16.15 8.58 -6.07
C SER A 27 -15.17 8.32 -4.96
N VAL A 28 -15.56 7.47 -4.02
CA VAL A 28 -14.69 6.97 -2.96
C VAL A 28 -14.43 5.49 -3.19
N TYR A 29 -13.28 5.02 -2.76
CA TYR A 29 -12.94 3.60 -2.81
C TYR A 29 -12.16 3.18 -1.58
N ALA A 30 -12.26 1.91 -1.26
CA ALA A 30 -11.45 1.28 -0.24
C ALA A 30 -11.18 -0.18 -0.59
N SER A 31 -10.01 -0.67 -0.23
CA SER A 31 -9.66 -2.07 -0.19
C SER A 31 -9.04 -2.41 1.16
N TYR A 32 -9.32 -3.60 1.64
CA TYR A 32 -8.80 -4.08 2.90
C TYR A 32 -8.53 -5.57 2.82
N ALA A 33 -7.36 -5.98 3.32
CA ALA A 33 -6.99 -7.36 3.47
C ALA A 33 -6.58 -7.66 4.90
N TYR A 34 -7.16 -8.71 5.45
CA TYR A 34 -6.73 -9.35 6.69
C TYR A 34 -6.12 -10.69 6.37
N VAL A 35 -4.89 -10.93 6.83
CA VAL A 35 -4.19 -12.21 6.66
C VAL A 35 -3.64 -12.66 8.00
N ASN A 36 -4.05 -13.84 8.45
CA ASN A 36 -3.46 -14.51 9.59
C ASN A 36 -2.55 -15.65 9.07
N ALA A 37 -1.25 -15.40 9.07
CA ALA A 37 -0.22 -16.34 8.67
C ALA A 37 0.52 -16.84 9.91
N GLU A 38 0.45 -18.14 10.20
CA GLU A 38 1.00 -18.76 11.40
C GLU A 38 1.93 -19.91 11.07
N ILE A 39 2.98 -20.07 11.86
CA ILE A 39 3.89 -21.22 11.81
C ILE A 39 3.19 -22.41 12.46
N ARG A 40 3.11 -23.54 11.73
CA ARG A 40 2.46 -24.78 12.16
C ARG A 40 3.43 -25.95 12.24
N GLU A 41 4.71 -25.70 12.07
CA GLU A 41 5.75 -26.67 12.37
C GLU A 41 5.93 -26.79 13.89
N LYS A 42 6.04 -28.03 14.40
CA LYS A 42 6.23 -28.27 15.82
C LYS A 42 7.61 -27.75 16.26
N GLY A 43 7.64 -27.04 17.37
CA GLY A 43 8.86 -26.42 17.93
C GLY A 43 8.51 -25.13 18.66
N ASP A 44 9.53 -24.40 19.09
CA ASP A 44 9.42 -23.20 19.93
C ASP A 44 8.70 -22.02 19.23
N THR A 45 8.64 -22.04 17.91
CA THR A 45 7.96 -21.00 17.13
C THR A 45 6.53 -21.38 16.70
N TYR A 46 6.01 -22.52 17.18
CA TYR A 46 4.65 -22.95 16.84
C TYR A 46 3.61 -21.92 17.26
N GLY A 47 2.74 -21.51 16.34
CA GLY A 47 1.70 -20.50 16.56
C GLY A 47 2.17 -19.05 16.35
N ASN A 48 3.47 -18.82 16.20
CA ASN A 48 4.00 -17.52 15.91
C ASN A 48 3.58 -17.04 14.50
N GLN A 49 3.53 -15.73 14.32
CA GLN A 49 3.27 -15.11 13.02
C GLN A 49 4.43 -15.38 12.06
N VAL A 50 4.11 -15.72 10.82
CA VAL A 50 5.13 -15.84 9.76
C VAL A 50 5.79 -14.47 9.55
N PRO A 51 7.12 -14.39 9.50
CA PRO A 51 7.83 -13.14 9.22
C PRO A 51 7.37 -12.45 7.95
N PHE A 52 7.48 -11.12 7.92
CA PHE A 52 7.10 -10.28 6.79
C PHE A 52 5.65 -10.45 6.30
N SER A 53 4.77 -10.88 7.19
CA SER A 53 3.35 -11.09 6.92
C SER A 53 2.49 -10.18 7.79
N PRO A 54 2.32 -8.90 7.45
CA PRO A 54 1.50 -7.99 8.23
C PRO A 54 0.03 -8.44 8.17
N LYS A 55 -0.65 -8.38 9.32
CA LYS A 55 -2.03 -8.85 9.43
C LYS A 55 -3.04 -8.01 8.69
N HIS A 56 -2.80 -6.70 8.61
CA HIS A 56 -3.74 -5.75 8.02
C HIS A 56 -3.03 -4.91 6.96
N LYS A 57 -3.63 -4.83 5.78
CA LYS A 57 -3.24 -3.93 4.70
C LYS A 57 -4.49 -3.30 4.09
N GLY A 58 -4.37 -2.11 3.59
CA GLY A 58 -5.48 -1.49 2.89
C GLY A 58 -5.10 -0.21 2.18
N THR A 59 -5.95 0.15 1.24
CA THR A 59 -5.89 1.40 0.49
C THR A 59 -7.27 2.01 0.52
N PHE A 60 -7.35 3.32 0.65
CA PHE A 60 -8.59 4.07 0.48
C PHE A 60 -8.30 5.39 -0.21
N GLY A 61 -9.30 5.94 -0.86
CA GLY A 61 -9.09 7.18 -1.58
C GLY A 61 -10.35 7.76 -2.19
N VAL A 62 -10.13 8.90 -2.81
CA VAL A 62 -11.14 9.70 -3.49
C VAL A 62 -10.67 9.97 -4.90
N ASP A 63 -11.55 9.78 -5.88
CA ASP A 63 -11.39 10.23 -7.25
C ASP A 63 -12.38 11.35 -7.55
N TYR A 64 -11.90 12.44 -8.16
CA TYR A 64 -12.73 13.51 -8.69
C TYR A 64 -12.40 13.69 -10.18
N LYS A 65 -13.42 13.57 -11.04
CA LYS A 65 -13.26 13.51 -12.51
C LYS A 65 -14.10 14.54 -13.25
N PRO A 66 -13.83 15.85 -13.11
CA PRO A 66 -14.56 16.88 -13.84
C PRO A 66 -14.05 16.97 -15.29
N GLY A 67 -14.87 16.57 -16.26
CA GLY A 67 -14.54 16.62 -17.68
C GLY A 67 -13.29 15.80 -18.01
N SER A 68 -12.27 16.43 -18.62
CA SER A 68 -11.01 15.78 -18.99
C SER A 68 -10.00 15.63 -17.86
N TRP A 69 -10.27 16.18 -16.68
CA TRP A 69 -9.40 16.09 -15.52
C TRP A 69 -9.69 14.87 -14.67
N THR A 70 -8.65 14.31 -14.09
CA THR A 70 -8.77 13.29 -13.02
C THR A 70 -7.89 13.69 -11.87
N PHE A 71 -8.48 13.85 -10.70
CA PHE A 71 -7.77 14.07 -9.43
C PHE A 71 -7.96 12.83 -8.57
N ASN A 72 -6.89 12.36 -7.95
CA ASN A 72 -6.90 11.26 -7.00
C ASN A 72 -6.14 11.65 -5.75
N PHE A 73 -6.67 11.30 -4.59
CA PHE A 73 -6.00 11.37 -3.30
C PHE A 73 -6.22 10.05 -2.58
N ASN A 74 -5.14 9.41 -2.12
CA ASN A 74 -5.22 8.09 -1.50
C ASN A 74 -4.34 7.96 -0.26
N GLY A 75 -4.73 7.03 0.61
CA GLY A 75 -3.95 6.56 1.74
C GLY A 75 -3.73 5.05 1.64
N ASP A 76 -2.50 4.60 1.83
CA ASP A 76 -2.10 3.20 1.88
C ASP A 76 -1.58 2.89 3.27
N PHE A 77 -2.09 1.84 3.91
CA PHE A 77 -1.65 1.45 5.25
C PHE A 77 -1.26 -0.01 5.34
N GLN A 78 -0.37 -0.29 6.28
CA GLN A 78 0.05 -1.62 6.65
C GLN A 78 0.27 -1.69 8.16
N SER A 79 -0.18 -2.77 8.80
CA SER A 79 0.12 -3.03 10.21
C SER A 79 1.58 -3.43 10.42
N SER A 80 2.03 -3.42 11.68
CA SER A 80 3.32 -3.97 12.05
C SER A 80 3.43 -5.46 11.70
N GLN A 81 4.67 -5.93 11.54
CA GLN A 81 5.03 -7.32 11.25
C GLN A 81 6.30 -7.69 12.00
N PHE A 82 6.67 -8.96 12.03
CA PHE A 82 7.91 -9.42 12.62
C PHE A 82 8.96 -9.73 11.54
N ALA A 83 10.23 -9.55 11.88
CA ALA A 83 11.34 -9.89 10.99
C ALA A 83 11.83 -11.33 11.14
N ASP A 84 11.43 -12.02 12.22
CA ASP A 84 11.94 -13.34 12.58
C ASP A 84 10.83 -14.28 13.07
N ASN A 85 11.11 -15.60 13.03
CA ASN A 85 10.17 -16.65 13.42
C ASN A 85 9.85 -16.68 14.92
N ALA A 86 10.72 -16.13 15.76
CA ALA A 86 10.50 -16.06 17.21
C ALA A 86 9.51 -14.94 17.58
N ASN A 87 9.17 -14.07 16.61
CA ASN A 87 8.36 -12.88 16.82
C ASN A 87 8.96 -11.95 17.89
N THR A 88 10.26 -11.76 17.82
CA THR A 88 11.00 -10.86 18.70
C THR A 88 10.43 -9.44 18.60
N VAL A 89 10.23 -8.80 19.74
CA VAL A 89 9.70 -7.42 19.78
C VAL A 89 10.85 -6.42 19.66
N ALA A 90 11.93 -6.63 20.43
CA ALA A 90 13.08 -5.76 20.43
C ALA A 90 13.86 -5.87 19.10
N GLU A 91 14.24 -4.74 18.58
CA GLU A 91 15.01 -4.67 17.33
C GLU A 91 16.48 -4.97 17.59
N SER A 92 17.08 -5.85 16.78
CA SER A 92 18.52 -6.07 16.78
C SER A 92 19.26 -4.97 16.02
N ALA A 93 20.52 -4.71 16.39
CA ALA A 93 21.34 -3.66 15.76
C ALA A 93 21.54 -3.88 14.25
N ASP A 94 21.54 -5.13 13.80
CA ASP A 94 21.70 -5.50 12.38
C ASP A 94 20.35 -5.58 11.63
N GLY A 95 19.23 -5.31 12.30
CA GLY A 95 17.90 -5.35 11.73
C GLY A 95 17.38 -6.75 11.39
N SER A 96 18.08 -7.83 11.75
CA SER A 96 17.70 -9.21 11.41
C SER A 96 16.52 -9.72 12.23
N THR A 97 16.29 -9.18 13.43
CA THR A 97 15.19 -9.53 14.32
C THR A 97 14.44 -8.29 14.77
N GLY A 98 13.24 -8.48 15.27
CA GLY A 98 12.44 -7.43 15.87
C GLY A 98 11.16 -7.12 15.12
N ARG A 99 10.34 -6.31 15.76
CA ARG A 99 9.05 -5.87 15.22
C ARG A 99 9.24 -4.68 14.31
N ILE A 100 8.85 -4.83 13.05
CA ILE A 100 8.83 -3.76 12.05
C ILE A 100 7.54 -2.95 12.26
N PRO A 101 7.62 -1.63 12.51
CA PRO A 101 6.45 -0.78 12.67
C PRO A 101 5.52 -0.79 11.47
N GLY A 102 4.23 -0.64 11.71
CA GLY A 102 3.26 -0.33 10.66
C GLY A 102 3.42 1.11 10.19
N TYR A 103 2.86 1.40 9.03
CA TYR A 103 2.91 2.75 8.45
C TYR A 103 1.65 3.09 7.68
N MET A 104 1.48 4.38 7.40
CA MET A 104 0.46 4.93 6.54
C MET A 104 1.09 5.98 5.62
N LEU A 105 0.88 5.83 4.33
CA LEU A 105 1.43 6.68 3.29
C LEU A 105 0.29 7.34 2.53
N TRP A 106 0.50 8.59 2.12
CA TRP A 106 -0.46 9.36 1.36
C TRP A 106 0.09 9.69 -0.01
N GLY A 107 -0.78 9.61 -1.02
CA GLY A 107 -0.46 9.94 -2.40
C GLY A 107 -1.49 10.87 -3.01
N ALA A 108 -1.06 11.64 -4.02
CA ALA A 108 -1.95 12.41 -4.87
C ALA A 108 -1.51 12.32 -6.31
N ARG A 109 -2.49 12.41 -7.21
CA ARG A 109 -2.28 12.39 -8.65
C ARG A 109 -3.28 13.32 -9.34
N VAL A 110 -2.81 14.06 -10.33
CA VAL A 110 -3.64 14.79 -11.27
C VAL A 110 -3.32 14.29 -12.68
N ALA A 111 -4.34 14.09 -13.50
CA ALA A 111 -4.18 13.71 -14.89
C ALA A 111 -5.11 14.52 -15.78
N TYR A 112 -4.69 14.70 -17.03
CA TYR A 112 -5.48 15.35 -18.08
C TYR A 112 -5.53 14.48 -19.33
N ASP A 113 -6.73 14.26 -19.85
CA ASP A 113 -6.99 13.55 -21.09
C ASP A 113 -7.18 14.58 -22.22
N PHE A 114 -6.26 14.56 -23.20
CA PHE A 114 -6.29 15.46 -24.36
C PHE A 114 -7.28 15.01 -25.44
N GLY A 115 -7.89 13.84 -25.28
CA GLY A 115 -8.90 13.30 -26.16
C GLY A 115 -8.36 12.83 -27.54
N PRO A 116 -9.29 12.48 -28.45
CA PRO A 116 -8.97 11.86 -29.74
C PRO A 116 -8.10 12.73 -30.66
N GLN A 117 -8.21 14.04 -30.53
CA GLN A 117 -7.43 14.98 -31.36
C GLN A 117 -5.92 14.89 -31.13
N MET A 118 -5.50 14.37 -29.98
CA MET A 118 -4.10 14.14 -29.63
C MET A 118 -3.82 12.64 -29.38
N ALA A 119 -4.41 11.76 -30.18
CA ALA A 119 -4.26 10.30 -30.06
C ALA A 119 -4.56 9.77 -28.66
N ASN A 120 -5.58 10.32 -28.00
CA ASN A 120 -5.96 10.03 -26.62
C ASN A 120 -4.75 10.11 -25.67
N LEU A 121 -3.89 11.10 -25.87
CA LEU A 121 -2.79 11.37 -24.95
C LEU A 121 -3.36 11.67 -23.57
N ASN A 122 -2.89 10.94 -22.55
CA ASN A 122 -3.16 11.22 -21.15
C ASN A 122 -1.84 11.52 -20.45
N LEU A 123 -1.74 12.68 -19.82
CA LEU A 123 -0.60 13.07 -19.00
C LEU A 123 -1.00 13.13 -17.54
N ALA A 124 -0.18 12.57 -16.68
CA ALA A 124 -0.40 12.58 -15.26
C ALA A 124 0.85 12.99 -14.48
N LEU A 125 0.67 13.85 -13.51
CA LEU A 125 1.65 14.20 -12.48
C LEU A 125 1.17 13.65 -11.15
N GLY A 126 2.07 13.03 -10.39
CA GLY A 126 1.71 12.51 -9.08
C GLY A 126 2.84 12.62 -8.07
N VAL A 127 2.46 12.48 -6.81
CA VAL A 127 3.36 12.42 -5.67
C VAL A 127 2.99 11.22 -4.81
N LYS A 128 3.99 10.41 -4.46
CA LYS A 128 3.90 9.34 -3.46
C LYS A 128 4.52 9.81 -2.17
N ASN A 129 4.00 9.32 -1.05
CA ASN A 129 4.48 9.66 0.28
C ASN A 129 4.58 11.19 0.49
N ILE A 130 3.45 11.89 0.31
CA ILE A 130 3.36 13.36 0.32
C ILE A 130 4.00 13.97 1.59
N PHE A 131 3.78 13.32 2.74
CA PHE A 131 4.25 13.82 4.04
C PHE A 131 5.69 13.42 4.35
N ASP A 132 6.37 12.76 3.39
CA ASP A 132 7.75 12.28 3.54
C ASP A 132 7.96 11.44 4.81
N HIS A 133 6.95 10.60 5.11
CA HIS A 133 6.98 9.73 6.28
C HIS A 133 8.14 8.73 6.15
N ALA A 134 9.04 8.76 7.13
CA ALA A 134 10.13 7.79 7.18
C ALA A 134 9.59 6.43 7.66
N TYR A 135 9.76 5.43 6.84
CA TYR A 135 9.40 4.04 7.16
C TYR A 135 10.44 3.10 6.58
N TYR A 136 10.42 1.86 7.03
CA TYR A 136 11.31 0.85 6.51
C TYR A 136 10.63 -0.50 6.39
N THR A 137 11.13 -1.27 5.44
CA THR A 137 10.85 -2.68 5.27
C THR A 137 12.15 -3.43 5.52
N ARG A 138 12.05 -4.69 5.92
CA ARG A 138 13.22 -5.56 6.02
C ARG A 138 13.11 -6.61 4.94
N SER A 139 14.20 -6.79 4.23
CA SER A 139 14.40 -7.94 3.38
C SER A 139 15.35 -8.89 4.10
N TYR A 140 14.97 -10.14 4.20
CA TYR A 140 15.85 -11.19 4.71
C TYR A 140 16.57 -11.80 3.52
N ASP A 141 17.87 -11.62 3.50
CA ASP A 141 18.79 -12.30 2.61
C ASP A 141 19.87 -12.90 3.50
N ASP A 142 20.23 -14.16 3.31
CA ASP A 142 21.25 -14.85 4.11
C ASP A 142 22.60 -14.14 4.10
N ASN A 143 22.84 -13.30 3.10
CA ASN A 143 24.11 -12.56 2.93
C ASN A 143 24.02 -11.07 3.30
N ASN A 144 22.83 -10.45 3.26
CA ASN A 144 22.64 -9.01 3.46
C ASN A 144 21.53 -8.72 4.47
N LYS A 145 21.87 -8.88 5.75
CA LYS A 145 20.97 -8.48 6.84
C LYS A 145 20.93 -6.96 6.94
N GLY A 146 19.76 -6.37 7.02
CA GLY A 146 19.67 -4.94 7.18
C GLY A 146 18.27 -4.35 7.08
N LEU A 147 18.19 -3.07 7.35
CA LEU A 147 16.99 -2.26 7.20
C LEU A 147 16.96 -1.67 5.79
N TYR A 148 15.85 -1.86 5.13
CA TYR A 148 15.56 -1.23 3.84
C TYR A 148 14.63 -0.06 4.07
N ALA A 149 15.13 1.14 3.80
CA ALA A 149 14.33 2.35 3.82
C ALA A 149 13.19 2.24 2.80
N GLY A 150 12.01 2.66 3.20
CA GLY A 150 10.89 2.85 2.29
C GLY A 150 11.13 4.02 1.33
N GLN A 151 10.33 4.10 0.28
CA GLN A 151 10.44 5.16 -0.71
C GLN A 151 10.13 6.52 -0.07
N PRO A 152 11.04 7.50 -0.16
CA PRO A 152 10.77 8.86 0.32
C PRO A 152 9.71 9.53 -0.54
N ARG A 153 9.35 10.77 -0.21
CA ARG A 153 8.47 11.56 -1.08
C ARG A 153 9.04 11.59 -2.50
N THR A 154 8.23 11.12 -3.44
CA THR A 154 8.65 10.94 -4.83
C THR A 154 7.62 11.55 -5.77
N LEU A 155 8.09 12.47 -6.61
CA LEU A 155 7.32 13.00 -7.73
C LEU A 155 7.51 12.11 -8.94
N TYR A 156 6.44 11.93 -9.74
CA TYR A 156 6.51 11.20 -11.00
C TYR A 156 5.65 11.85 -12.07
N LEU A 157 6.07 11.71 -13.32
CA LEU A 157 5.32 12.06 -14.51
C LEU A 157 5.04 10.79 -15.30
N GLN A 158 3.82 10.66 -15.81
CA GLN A 158 3.39 9.53 -16.62
C GLN A 158 2.67 10.04 -17.87
N GLY A 159 3.03 9.47 -19.04
CA GLY A 159 2.32 9.68 -20.30
C GLY A 159 1.79 8.34 -20.83
N SER A 160 0.58 8.33 -21.38
CA SER A 160 0.04 7.20 -22.14
C SER A 160 -0.72 7.68 -23.37
N MET A 161 -0.62 6.92 -24.46
CA MET A 161 -1.31 7.17 -25.71
C MET A 161 -1.98 5.88 -26.18
N LYS A 162 -3.10 6.03 -26.91
CA LYS A 162 -3.75 4.91 -27.63
C LYS A 162 -3.68 5.19 -29.11
N PHE A 163 -3.10 4.27 -29.84
CA PHE A 163 -3.01 4.27 -31.31
C PHE A 163 -4.13 3.43 -31.89
#